data_531dd9506305b4232702b5642e1ee60e
#
_entry.id   531dd9506305b4232702b5642e1ee60e
#
_cell.length_a   1.000
_cell.length_b   1.000
_cell.length_c   1.000
_cell.angle_alpha   90.00
_cell.angle_beta   90.00
_cell.angle_gamma   90.00
#
_symmetry.space_group_name_H-M   'P 1'
#
loop_
_entity.id
_entity.type
_entity.pdbx_description
1 polymer ?
#
loop_
_entity_poly.entity_id
_entity_poly.type
_entity_poly.pdbx_seq_one_letter_code
_entity_poly.pdbx_strand_id
1 'polypeptide(L)'
;MNVWVVRAEFGKHADNFRNGGYVALDFDISEPYPIGEQREAFVEAYKKYNPSVSSNVVIGQQVGQITRFCESIEVGDYVITPSDNNDVLFYGKVLDEPYRYEAVPADSCPYRHRRSVKWSKSTASRSTFSVPFQNTIRSSLTVFSVSQASEFLTSIDADGYEPPEAAPIYNPYDSVIEQILTLDAQEFEVLVKELLHAVGFEETEVTGKTGDGGVDATGI
;
A
#
# COMPACT_ATOMS: atom_id res chain seq x y z
N MET A 1 6.56 -1.31 -15.54
CA MET A 1 5.39 -2.08 -15.05
C MET A 1 5.54 -2.20 -13.54
N ASN A 2 4.63 -1.62 -12.81
CA ASN A 2 4.63 -1.60 -11.34
C ASN A 2 3.55 -2.54 -10.81
N VAL A 3 3.66 -2.86 -9.52
CA VAL A 3 2.65 -3.61 -8.79
C VAL A 3 2.16 -2.77 -7.62
N TRP A 4 0.86 -2.62 -7.52
CA TRP A 4 0.20 -1.80 -6.51
C TRP A 4 -0.74 -2.66 -5.66
N VAL A 5 -0.90 -2.30 -4.41
CA VAL A 5 -2.00 -2.81 -3.59
C VAL A 5 -3.08 -1.74 -3.51
N VAL A 6 -4.32 -2.15 -3.77
CA VAL A 6 -5.52 -1.35 -3.50
C VAL A 6 -6.44 -2.18 -2.61
N ARG A 7 -6.58 -1.79 -1.36
CA ARG A 7 -7.35 -2.54 -0.36
C ARG A 7 -8.84 -2.27 -0.44
N ALA A 8 -9.62 -3.28 -0.15
CA ALA A 8 -11.08 -3.28 -0.19
C ALA A 8 -11.67 -3.48 1.21
N GLU A 9 -11.33 -2.62 2.18
CA GLU A 9 -11.83 -2.68 3.57
C GLU A 9 -11.62 -4.09 4.19
N PHE A 10 -10.36 -4.47 4.42
CA PHE A 10 -9.98 -5.81 4.91
C PHE A 10 -10.53 -6.98 4.09
N GLY A 11 -10.74 -6.79 2.81
CA GLY A 11 -11.25 -7.80 1.87
C GLY A 11 -12.76 -7.78 1.66
N LYS A 12 -13.53 -7.08 2.49
CA LYS A 12 -15.01 -7.02 2.44
C LYS A 12 -15.58 -6.72 1.06
N HIS A 13 -14.93 -5.86 0.28
CA HIS A 13 -15.35 -5.48 -1.07
C HIS A 13 -14.47 -6.08 -2.18
N ALA A 14 -13.57 -7.02 -1.84
CA ALA A 14 -12.65 -7.60 -2.81
C ALA A 14 -13.38 -8.33 -3.95
N ASP A 15 -14.44 -9.06 -3.64
CA ASP A 15 -15.29 -9.73 -4.63
C ASP A 15 -16.05 -8.72 -5.51
N ASN A 16 -16.48 -7.59 -4.94
CA ASN A 16 -17.08 -6.51 -5.72
C ASN A 16 -16.09 -5.94 -6.74
N PHE A 17 -14.84 -5.71 -6.33
CA PHE A 17 -13.79 -5.26 -7.23
C PHE A 17 -13.56 -6.25 -8.37
N ARG A 18 -13.40 -7.52 -8.02
CA ARG A 18 -13.15 -8.59 -9.00
C ARG A 18 -14.31 -8.77 -9.97
N ASN A 19 -15.52 -8.88 -9.46
CA ASN A 19 -16.72 -9.13 -10.28
C ASN A 19 -17.12 -7.89 -11.11
N GLY A 20 -16.91 -6.69 -10.55
CA GLY A 20 -17.20 -5.43 -11.22
C GLY A 20 -16.12 -4.95 -12.19
N GLY A 21 -14.95 -5.61 -12.23
CA GLY A 21 -13.87 -5.22 -13.14
C GLY A 21 -13.20 -3.90 -12.78
N TYR A 22 -13.07 -3.58 -11.50
CA TYR A 22 -12.50 -2.32 -11.05
C TYR A 22 -11.70 -2.47 -9.74
N VAL A 23 -10.92 -1.46 -9.39
CA VAL A 23 -10.49 -1.13 -8.03
C VAL A 23 -11.11 0.19 -7.62
N ALA A 24 -11.35 0.38 -6.33
CA ALA A 24 -12.04 1.56 -5.85
C ALA A 24 -11.46 2.11 -4.54
N LEU A 25 -11.74 3.40 -4.31
CA LEU A 25 -11.30 4.18 -3.16
C LEU A 25 -12.40 5.18 -2.78
N ASP A 26 -12.52 5.59 -1.54
CA ASP A 26 -13.49 6.65 -1.17
C ASP A 26 -12.87 7.74 -0.28
N PHE A 27 -12.37 7.45 0.91
CA PHE A 27 -11.93 8.44 1.91
C PHE A 27 -12.99 9.50 2.23
N ASP A 28 -14.28 9.11 2.16
CA ASP A 28 -15.45 9.95 2.42
C ASP A 28 -15.63 11.16 1.48
N ILE A 29 -14.88 11.24 0.39
CA ILE A 29 -14.97 12.34 -0.58
C ILE A 29 -16.10 12.08 -1.57
N SER A 30 -17.13 12.94 -1.54
CA SER A 30 -18.36 12.79 -2.34
C SER A 30 -18.37 13.69 -3.57
N GLU A 31 -17.22 13.95 -4.17
CA GLU A 31 -17.03 14.66 -5.44
C GLU A 31 -15.84 14.06 -6.20
N PRO A 32 -15.73 14.26 -7.52
CA PRO A 32 -14.58 13.80 -8.29
C PRO A 32 -13.27 14.35 -7.73
N TYR A 33 -12.21 13.52 -7.74
CA TYR A 33 -10.88 14.01 -7.39
C TYR A 33 -10.35 15.01 -8.44
N PRO A 34 -9.59 16.02 -8.01
CA PRO A 34 -9.05 17.08 -8.88
C PRO A 34 -7.83 16.59 -9.68
N ILE A 35 -8.04 15.63 -10.58
CA ILE A 35 -6.98 15.02 -11.39
C ILE A 35 -6.34 16.07 -12.30
N GLY A 36 -5.01 16.07 -12.39
CA GLY A 36 -4.23 17.03 -13.16
C GLY A 36 -4.02 18.38 -12.48
N GLU A 37 -4.59 18.57 -11.30
CA GLU A 37 -4.36 19.76 -10.48
C GLU A 37 -3.17 19.54 -9.54
N GLN A 38 -2.73 20.63 -8.89
CA GLN A 38 -1.65 20.57 -7.91
C GLN A 38 -2.11 19.84 -6.63
N ARG A 39 -1.12 19.34 -5.86
CA ARG A 39 -1.36 18.59 -4.61
C ARG A 39 -2.28 19.34 -3.63
N GLU A 40 -2.21 20.66 -3.62
CA GLU A 40 -3.02 21.52 -2.77
C GLU A 40 -4.51 21.34 -3.01
N ALA A 41 -4.95 21.14 -4.25
CA ALA A 41 -6.35 20.87 -4.57
C ALA A 41 -6.86 19.56 -3.96
N PHE A 42 -6.02 18.52 -3.93
CA PHE A 42 -6.33 17.26 -3.24
C PHE A 42 -6.40 17.44 -1.72
N VAL A 43 -5.53 18.27 -1.14
CA VAL A 43 -5.58 18.61 0.29
C VAL A 43 -6.87 19.35 0.63
N GLU A 44 -7.27 20.31 -0.18
CA GLU A 44 -8.52 21.06 0.02
C GLU A 44 -9.74 20.16 -0.10
N ALA A 45 -9.81 19.31 -1.13
CA ALA A 45 -10.87 18.33 -1.31
C ALA A 45 -10.95 17.39 -0.09
N TYR A 46 -9.81 16.85 0.40
CA TYR A 46 -9.80 16.00 1.57
C TYR A 46 -10.30 16.71 2.83
N LYS A 47 -9.80 17.92 3.13
CA LYS A 47 -10.20 18.71 4.30
C LYS A 47 -11.67 19.09 4.29
N LYS A 48 -12.22 19.39 3.11
CA LYS A 48 -13.64 19.74 2.93
C LYS A 48 -14.57 18.64 3.45
N TYR A 49 -14.23 17.38 3.17
CA TYR A 49 -15.05 16.22 3.56
C TYR A 49 -14.63 15.60 4.90
N ASN A 50 -13.43 15.91 5.37
CA ASN A 50 -12.85 15.38 6.62
C ASN A 50 -12.47 16.52 7.59
N PRO A 51 -13.40 17.43 7.96
CA PRO A 51 -13.07 18.64 8.73
C PRO A 51 -12.58 18.38 10.17
N SER A 52 -12.84 17.19 10.70
CA SER A 52 -12.36 16.77 12.03
C SER A 52 -10.90 16.36 12.05
N VAL A 53 -10.29 16.08 10.88
CA VAL A 53 -8.89 15.68 10.77
C VAL A 53 -8.00 16.92 10.75
N SER A 54 -7.33 17.20 11.87
CA SER A 54 -6.44 18.36 12.01
C SER A 54 -4.96 18.05 11.79
N SER A 55 -4.54 16.79 11.90
CA SER A 55 -3.15 16.37 11.73
C SER A 55 -2.68 16.47 10.29
N ASN A 56 -1.70 17.35 10.03
CA ASN A 56 -1.10 17.48 8.70
C ASN A 56 -0.39 16.20 8.24
N VAL A 57 0.10 15.38 9.15
CA VAL A 57 0.71 14.08 8.82
C VAL A 57 -0.35 13.13 8.29
N VAL A 58 -1.49 13.01 8.97
CA VAL A 58 -2.62 12.17 8.53
C VAL A 58 -3.15 12.66 7.19
N ILE A 59 -3.40 13.97 7.05
CA ILE A 59 -3.86 14.57 5.78
C ILE A 59 -2.87 14.25 4.65
N GLY A 60 -1.58 14.48 4.89
CA GLY A 60 -0.53 14.20 3.91
C GLY A 60 -0.48 12.73 3.49
N GLN A 61 -0.68 11.80 4.43
CA GLN A 61 -0.71 10.37 4.18
C GLN A 61 -1.94 9.97 3.34
N GLN A 62 -3.12 10.47 3.69
CA GLN A 62 -4.36 10.15 2.97
C GLN A 62 -4.34 10.74 1.55
N VAL A 63 -4.00 12.03 1.43
CA VAL A 63 -3.85 12.67 0.12
C VAL A 63 -2.80 11.95 -0.73
N GLY A 64 -1.68 11.52 -0.13
CA GLY A 64 -0.68 10.72 -0.84
C GLY A 64 -1.22 9.40 -1.40
N GLN A 65 -2.19 8.76 -0.74
CA GLN A 65 -2.85 7.55 -1.25
C GLN A 65 -3.83 7.88 -2.38
N ILE A 66 -4.57 9.00 -2.27
CA ILE A 66 -5.48 9.47 -3.32
C ILE A 66 -4.68 9.79 -4.60
N THR A 67 -3.60 10.55 -4.50
CA THR A 67 -2.77 10.90 -5.67
C THR A 67 -2.13 9.67 -6.31
N ARG A 68 -1.67 8.69 -5.52
CA ARG A 68 -1.19 7.41 -6.08
C ARG A 68 -2.27 6.70 -6.87
N PHE A 69 -3.47 6.61 -6.31
CA PHE A 69 -4.60 5.97 -6.97
C PHE A 69 -4.97 6.65 -8.30
N CYS A 70 -4.98 7.97 -8.34
CA CYS A 70 -5.39 8.74 -9.49
C CYS A 70 -4.30 8.89 -10.57
N GLU A 71 -3.05 9.11 -10.14
CA GLU A 71 -2.00 9.65 -11.00
C GLU A 71 -0.77 8.73 -11.12
N SER A 72 -0.44 7.95 -10.05
CA SER A 72 0.77 7.13 -10.08
C SER A 72 0.55 5.73 -10.62
N ILE A 73 -0.66 5.18 -10.47
CA ILE A 73 -1.01 3.90 -11.07
C ILE A 73 -1.20 4.12 -12.58
N GLU A 74 -0.41 3.44 -13.40
CA GLU A 74 -0.45 3.60 -14.85
C GLU A 74 -1.21 2.48 -15.54
N VAL A 75 -1.62 2.72 -16.79
CA VAL A 75 -2.18 1.69 -17.67
C VAL A 75 -1.16 0.56 -17.87
N GLY A 76 -1.59 -0.67 -17.68
CA GLY A 76 -0.74 -1.84 -17.78
C GLY A 76 -0.02 -2.23 -16.49
N ASP A 77 -0.06 -1.40 -15.44
CA ASP A 77 0.38 -1.81 -14.11
C ASP A 77 -0.51 -2.92 -13.55
N TYR A 78 0.04 -3.71 -12.65
CA TYR A 78 -0.76 -4.71 -11.91
C TYR A 78 -1.24 -4.14 -10.59
N VAL A 79 -2.45 -4.55 -10.23
CA VAL A 79 -3.03 -4.29 -8.91
C VAL A 79 -3.30 -5.59 -8.19
N ILE A 80 -3.08 -5.59 -6.89
CA ILE A 80 -3.37 -6.67 -5.95
C ILE A 80 -4.43 -6.18 -4.99
N THR A 81 -5.47 -6.98 -4.77
CA THR A 81 -6.44 -6.77 -3.70
C THR A 81 -6.49 -8.03 -2.83
N PRO A 82 -6.04 -7.96 -1.57
CA PRO A 82 -6.25 -9.06 -0.63
C PRO A 82 -7.74 -9.31 -0.40
N SER A 83 -8.14 -10.58 -0.45
CA SER A 83 -9.50 -10.97 -0.11
C SER A 83 -9.74 -10.95 1.40
N ASP A 84 -10.94 -11.28 1.85
CA ASP A 84 -11.28 -11.50 3.27
C ASP A 84 -10.48 -12.67 3.88
N ASN A 85 -10.11 -13.65 3.07
CA ASN A 85 -9.07 -14.61 3.42
C ASN A 85 -7.70 -13.99 3.13
N ASN A 86 -7.01 -13.57 4.19
CA ASN A 86 -5.74 -12.85 4.12
C ASN A 86 -4.61 -13.55 3.32
N ASP A 87 -4.72 -14.84 3.02
CA ASP A 87 -3.77 -15.57 2.16
C ASP A 87 -4.11 -15.44 0.68
N VAL A 88 -5.37 -15.20 0.32
CA VAL A 88 -5.80 -15.11 -1.08
C VAL A 88 -5.64 -13.68 -1.60
N LEU A 89 -4.86 -13.54 -2.66
CA LEU A 89 -4.62 -12.29 -3.36
C LEU A 89 -5.28 -12.32 -4.73
N PHE A 90 -6.27 -11.46 -4.95
CA PHE A 90 -6.77 -11.17 -6.30
C PHE A 90 -5.80 -10.24 -6.99
N TYR A 91 -5.56 -10.44 -8.28
CA TYR A 91 -4.71 -9.56 -9.07
C TYR A 91 -5.25 -9.34 -10.47
N GLY A 92 -4.91 -8.20 -11.04
CA GLY A 92 -5.36 -7.84 -12.38
C GLY A 92 -4.54 -6.70 -12.97
N LYS A 93 -4.73 -6.45 -14.25
CA LYS A 93 -4.03 -5.42 -15.02
C LYS A 93 -4.91 -4.18 -15.17
N VAL A 94 -4.37 -3.01 -14.89
CA VAL A 94 -5.07 -1.73 -15.06
C VAL A 94 -5.32 -1.47 -16.55
N LEU A 95 -6.57 -1.17 -16.90
CA LEU A 95 -7.00 -0.92 -18.27
C LEU A 95 -6.81 0.57 -18.67
N ASP A 96 -6.78 0.78 -19.98
CA ASP A 96 -6.77 2.12 -20.59
C ASP A 96 -8.16 2.75 -20.57
N GLU A 97 -8.68 2.89 -19.36
CA GLU A 97 -9.92 3.59 -19.08
C GLU A 97 -9.65 4.65 -18.02
N PRO A 98 -10.20 5.86 -18.20
CA PRO A 98 -9.95 6.94 -17.25
C PRO A 98 -10.52 6.59 -15.86
N TYR A 99 -9.97 7.21 -14.86
CA TYR A 99 -10.61 7.29 -13.56
C TYR A 99 -12.07 7.76 -13.72
N ARG A 100 -12.97 7.15 -12.98
CA ARG A 100 -14.38 7.53 -12.95
C ARG A 100 -14.89 7.73 -11.53
N TYR A 101 -15.79 8.70 -11.40
CA TYR A 101 -16.54 8.96 -10.18
C TYR A 101 -17.99 8.51 -10.36
N GLU A 102 -18.47 7.64 -9.50
CA GLU A 102 -19.83 7.15 -9.47
C GLU A 102 -20.54 7.68 -8.20
N ALA A 103 -21.29 8.75 -8.34
CA ALA A 103 -22.00 9.38 -7.20
C ALA A 103 -22.92 8.40 -6.48
N VAL A 104 -23.54 7.47 -7.22
CA VAL A 104 -24.35 6.37 -6.71
C VAL A 104 -23.85 5.07 -7.37
N PRO A 105 -23.00 4.30 -6.67
CA PRO A 105 -22.55 3.01 -7.16
C PRO A 105 -23.72 2.06 -7.47
N ALA A 106 -23.62 1.32 -8.58
CA ALA A 106 -24.65 0.39 -9.01
C ALA A 106 -24.58 -0.98 -8.31
N ASP A 107 -23.49 -1.25 -7.62
CA ASP A 107 -23.25 -2.48 -6.87
C ASP A 107 -23.25 -2.25 -5.35
N SER A 108 -23.02 -3.31 -4.57
CA SER A 108 -23.00 -3.23 -3.10
C SER A 108 -21.72 -2.60 -2.51
N CYS A 109 -20.71 -2.28 -3.33
CA CYS A 109 -19.53 -1.55 -2.88
C CYS A 109 -19.82 -0.05 -2.86
N PRO A 110 -19.75 0.63 -1.70
CA PRO A 110 -20.10 2.05 -1.59
C PRO A 110 -19.05 2.99 -2.17
N TYR A 111 -17.88 2.48 -2.58
CA TYR A 111 -16.76 3.30 -3.02
C TYR A 111 -17.00 3.90 -4.40
N ARG A 112 -16.92 5.23 -4.45
CA ARG A 112 -17.33 6.05 -5.59
C ARG A 112 -16.21 6.28 -6.61
N HIS A 113 -14.97 6.26 -6.18
CA HIS A 113 -13.80 6.56 -7.02
C HIS A 113 -13.25 5.25 -7.58
N ARG A 114 -13.34 5.04 -8.89
CA ARG A 114 -13.07 3.73 -9.52
C ARG A 114 -12.09 3.83 -10.67
N ARG A 115 -11.33 2.76 -10.85
CA ARG A 115 -10.46 2.53 -12.02
C ARG A 115 -10.66 1.12 -12.54
N SER A 116 -10.76 0.99 -13.86
CA SER A 116 -11.02 -0.30 -14.51
C SER A 116 -9.82 -1.23 -14.46
N VAL A 117 -10.08 -2.50 -14.17
CA VAL A 117 -9.08 -3.55 -14.03
C VAL A 117 -9.58 -4.82 -14.73
N LYS A 118 -8.71 -5.40 -15.54
CA LYS A 118 -8.91 -6.76 -16.06
C LYS A 118 -8.35 -7.76 -15.06
N TRP A 119 -9.23 -8.30 -14.23
CA TRP A 119 -8.86 -9.28 -13.22
C TRP A 119 -8.46 -10.62 -13.81
N SER A 120 -7.45 -11.25 -13.23
CA SER A 120 -7.11 -12.65 -13.50
C SER A 120 -8.20 -13.58 -13.00
N LYS A 121 -8.39 -14.69 -13.71
CA LYS A 121 -9.23 -15.81 -13.24
C LYS A 121 -8.56 -16.54 -12.07
N SER A 122 -7.23 -16.60 -12.09
CA SER A 122 -6.41 -17.18 -11.02
C SER A 122 -6.26 -16.22 -9.84
N THR A 123 -5.84 -16.77 -8.73
CA THR A 123 -5.45 -16.04 -7.52
C THR A 123 -4.01 -16.40 -7.18
N ALA A 124 -3.33 -15.56 -6.42
CA ALA A 124 -2.05 -15.88 -5.83
C ALA A 124 -2.24 -16.15 -4.32
N SER A 125 -1.43 -17.06 -3.76
CA SER A 125 -1.38 -17.27 -2.32
C SER A 125 -0.26 -16.43 -1.74
N ARG A 126 -0.57 -15.61 -0.73
CA ARG A 126 0.41 -14.76 -0.06
C ARG A 126 1.54 -15.56 0.59
N SER A 127 1.23 -16.74 1.12
CA SER A 127 2.20 -17.61 1.80
C SER A 127 3.26 -18.19 0.86
N THR A 128 3.06 -18.13 -0.46
CA THR A 128 4.05 -18.61 -1.45
C THR A 128 5.15 -17.59 -1.76
N PHE A 129 4.98 -16.33 -1.33
CA PHE A 129 5.95 -15.28 -1.57
C PHE A 129 6.97 -15.15 -0.44
N SER A 130 8.06 -14.44 -0.70
CA SER A 130 9.11 -14.14 0.27
C SER A 130 8.56 -13.39 1.50
N VAL A 131 9.27 -13.49 2.62
CA VAL A 131 8.93 -12.74 3.84
C VAL A 131 8.88 -11.21 3.60
N PRO A 132 9.82 -10.59 2.86
CA PRO A 132 9.72 -9.17 2.50
C PRO A 132 8.43 -8.81 1.76
N PHE A 133 8.02 -9.63 0.76
CA PHE A 133 6.75 -9.42 0.07
C PHE A 133 5.56 -9.52 1.04
N GLN A 134 5.52 -10.56 1.86
CA GLN A 134 4.45 -10.76 2.84
C GLN A 134 4.35 -9.59 3.82
N ASN A 135 5.49 -9.02 4.25
CA ASN A 135 5.53 -7.84 5.12
C ASN A 135 5.03 -6.59 4.41
N THR A 136 5.42 -6.38 3.15
CA THR A 136 4.89 -5.29 2.33
C THR A 136 3.35 -5.35 2.24
N ILE A 137 2.80 -6.54 1.99
CA ILE A 137 1.34 -6.72 1.94
C ILE A 137 0.66 -6.52 3.31
N ARG A 138 1.38 -6.52 4.42
CA ARG A 138 0.84 -6.22 5.77
C ARG A 138 0.64 -4.73 6.05
N SER A 139 1.16 -3.83 5.20
CA SER A 139 0.98 -2.38 5.36
C SER A 139 -0.46 -2.02 5.69
N SER A 140 -0.68 -1.07 6.58
CA SER A 140 -2.01 -0.55 6.92
C SER A 140 -2.57 0.43 5.89
N LEU A 141 -1.76 0.84 4.90
CA LEU A 141 -2.18 1.76 3.85
C LEU A 141 -3.20 1.09 2.93
N THR A 142 -4.12 1.89 2.40
CA THR A 142 -5.11 1.42 1.42
C THR A 142 -4.52 1.32 0.02
N VAL A 143 -3.67 2.31 -0.37
CA VAL A 143 -3.00 2.34 -1.68
C VAL A 143 -1.51 2.51 -1.52
N PHE A 144 -0.73 1.53 -1.99
CA PHE A 144 0.73 1.58 -1.94
C PHE A 144 1.37 0.69 -3.03
N SER A 145 2.63 0.98 -3.38
CA SER A 145 3.41 0.17 -4.31
C SER A 145 4.05 -1.02 -3.60
N VAL A 146 4.26 -2.10 -4.34
CA VAL A 146 4.94 -3.32 -3.88
C VAL A 146 6.41 -3.24 -4.26
N SER A 147 7.30 -3.21 -3.28
CA SER A 147 8.75 -3.15 -3.52
C SER A 147 9.28 -4.41 -4.21
N GLN A 148 8.66 -5.56 -3.95
CA GLN A 148 9.00 -6.87 -4.54
C GLN A 148 8.20 -7.13 -5.84
N ALA A 149 8.00 -6.10 -6.67
CA ALA A 149 7.20 -6.21 -7.90
C ALA A 149 7.73 -7.31 -8.84
N SER A 150 9.05 -7.44 -8.99
CA SER A 150 9.68 -8.47 -9.83
C SER A 150 9.31 -9.89 -9.40
N GLU A 151 9.35 -10.17 -8.11
CA GLU A 151 8.98 -11.47 -7.55
C GLU A 151 7.52 -11.80 -7.91
N PHE A 152 6.62 -10.85 -7.70
CA PHE A 152 5.21 -11.04 -7.99
C PHE A 152 4.97 -11.25 -9.49
N LEU A 153 5.49 -10.38 -10.36
CA LEU A 153 5.30 -10.44 -11.81
C LEU A 153 5.84 -11.73 -12.42
N THR A 154 6.98 -12.21 -11.91
CA THR A 154 7.54 -13.51 -12.30
C THR A 154 6.63 -14.67 -11.87
N SER A 155 6.11 -14.62 -10.64
CA SER A 155 5.29 -15.70 -10.08
C SER A 155 3.95 -15.90 -10.80
N ILE A 156 3.40 -14.83 -11.37
CA ILE A 156 2.13 -14.87 -12.12
C ILE A 156 2.33 -15.01 -13.63
N ASP A 157 3.57 -15.15 -14.11
CA ASP A 157 3.92 -15.18 -15.53
C ASP A 157 3.28 -14.01 -16.30
N ALA A 158 3.55 -12.80 -15.80
CA ALA A 158 2.88 -11.59 -16.25
C ALA A 158 3.21 -11.28 -17.72
N ASP A 159 2.17 -11.12 -18.56
CA ASP A 159 2.29 -10.79 -19.96
C ASP A 159 3.18 -9.54 -20.20
N GLY A 160 4.23 -9.72 -20.99
CA GLY A 160 5.16 -8.65 -21.36
C GLY A 160 6.11 -8.22 -20.22
N TYR A 161 6.20 -9.00 -19.16
CA TYR A 161 7.23 -8.82 -18.15
C TYR A 161 8.41 -9.74 -18.45
N GLU A 162 9.56 -9.15 -18.72
CA GLU A 162 10.84 -9.85 -18.76
C GLU A 162 11.54 -9.55 -17.44
N PRO A 163 11.82 -10.59 -16.61
CA PRO A 163 12.58 -10.37 -15.40
C PRO A 163 13.92 -9.75 -15.77
N PRO A 164 14.42 -8.76 -15.03
CA PRO A 164 15.75 -8.23 -15.27
C PRO A 164 16.73 -9.38 -15.26
N GLU A 165 17.60 -9.40 -16.27
CA GLU A 165 18.70 -10.39 -16.31
C GLU A 165 19.42 -10.34 -14.95
N ALA A 166 19.51 -11.49 -14.29
CA ALA A 166 19.97 -11.57 -12.92
C ALA A 166 21.47 -11.18 -12.84
N ALA A 167 21.72 -9.88 -12.87
CA ALA A 167 22.92 -9.40 -12.25
C ALA A 167 22.78 -9.72 -10.76
N PRO A 168 23.78 -10.36 -10.13
CA PRO A 168 23.76 -10.52 -8.69
C PRO A 168 23.78 -9.10 -8.11
N ILE A 169 22.61 -8.59 -7.73
CA ILE A 169 22.50 -7.35 -6.99
C ILE A 169 23.03 -7.70 -5.59
N TYR A 170 24.33 -7.62 -5.45
CA TYR A 170 24.93 -7.55 -4.13
C TYR A 170 24.60 -6.17 -3.57
N ASN A 171 23.45 -6.09 -2.96
CA ASN A 171 23.13 -4.97 -2.09
C ASN A 171 23.78 -5.30 -0.74
N PRO A 172 24.84 -4.59 -0.32
CA PRO A 172 25.49 -4.85 0.95
C PRO A 172 24.56 -4.71 2.16
N TYR A 173 23.39 -4.12 1.96
CA TYR A 173 22.37 -3.96 3.00
C TYR A 173 21.39 -5.14 3.07
N ASP A 174 21.32 -6.05 2.08
CA ASP A 174 20.36 -7.15 2.10
C ASP A 174 20.62 -8.10 3.27
N SER A 175 21.88 -8.39 3.56
CA SER A 175 22.26 -9.22 4.72
C SER A 175 21.94 -8.53 6.06
N VAL A 176 22.02 -7.21 6.12
CA VAL A 176 21.68 -6.43 7.30
C VAL A 176 20.17 -6.41 7.49
N ILE A 177 19.41 -6.19 6.41
CA ILE A 177 17.94 -6.24 6.45
C ILE A 177 17.44 -7.62 6.86
N GLU A 178 18.03 -8.70 6.32
CA GLU A 178 17.70 -10.06 6.72
C GLU A 178 17.97 -10.29 8.22
N GLN A 179 19.06 -9.80 8.75
CA GLN A 179 19.37 -9.88 10.18
C GLN A 179 18.35 -9.09 11.01
N ILE A 180 18.02 -7.87 10.59
CA ILE A 180 17.00 -7.04 11.27
C ILE A 180 15.64 -7.77 11.31
N LEU A 181 15.28 -8.44 10.22
CA LEU A 181 14.01 -9.17 10.13
C LEU A 181 13.96 -10.44 11.01
N THR A 182 15.10 -10.92 11.52
CA THR A 182 15.17 -12.05 12.46
C THR A 182 15.09 -11.62 13.93
N LEU A 183 15.22 -10.33 14.21
CA LEU A 183 15.16 -9.79 15.57
C LEU A 183 13.76 -9.98 16.17
N ASP A 184 13.71 -10.29 17.45
CA ASP A 184 12.47 -10.18 18.20
C ASP A 184 12.11 -8.71 18.50
N ALA A 185 10.95 -8.47 19.09
CA ALA A 185 10.47 -7.12 19.36
C ALA A 185 11.43 -6.33 20.27
N GLN A 186 11.97 -6.97 21.30
CA GLN A 186 12.89 -6.36 22.26
C GLN A 186 14.24 -6.02 21.62
N GLU A 187 14.78 -6.95 20.82
CA GLU A 187 16.02 -6.75 20.08
C GLU A 187 15.89 -5.62 19.06
N PHE A 188 14.72 -5.53 18.39
CA PHE A 188 14.43 -4.44 17.45
C PHE A 188 14.35 -3.07 18.15
N GLU A 189 13.72 -2.99 19.30
CA GLU A 189 13.67 -1.76 20.13
C GLU A 189 15.08 -1.30 20.54
N VAL A 190 15.95 -2.24 20.93
CA VAL A 190 17.36 -1.94 21.26
C VAL A 190 18.09 -1.40 20.03
N LEU A 191 17.88 -2.02 18.84
CA LEU A 191 18.48 -1.55 17.60
C LEU A 191 18.03 -0.12 17.27
N VAL A 192 16.74 0.20 17.42
CA VAL A 192 16.21 1.54 17.20
C VAL A 192 16.85 2.56 18.15
N LYS A 193 17.01 2.21 19.42
CA LYS A 193 17.71 3.04 20.42
C LYS A 193 19.14 3.36 20.00
N GLU A 194 19.89 2.33 19.59
CA GLU A 194 21.29 2.51 19.16
C GLU A 194 21.38 3.36 17.88
N LEU A 195 20.45 3.20 16.95
CA LEU A 195 20.36 4.04 15.75
C LEU A 195 20.08 5.51 16.08
N LEU A 196 19.13 5.78 16.99
CA LEU A 196 18.81 7.14 17.43
C LEU A 196 20.06 7.78 18.09
N HIS A 197 20.75 7.05 18.94
CA HIS A 197 21.99 7.52 19.55
C HIS A 197 23.06 7.81 18.51
N ALA A 198 23.23 6.93 17.51
CA ALA A 198 24.21 7.08 16.45
C ALA A 198 23.94 8.30 15.54
N VAL A 199 22.69 8.73 15.39
CA VAL A 199 22.32 9.93 14.61
C VAL A 199 22.27 11.21 15.46
N GLY A 200 22.67 11.13 16.74
CA GLY A 200 22.89 12.30 17.60
C GLY A 200 21.76 12.65 18.56
N PHE A 201 20.80 11.74 18.77
CA PHE A 201 19.85 11.92 19.87
C PHE A 201 20.52 11.55 21.20
N GLU A 202 20.41 12.43 22.17
CA GLU A 202 20.85 12.18 23.54
C GLU A 202 19.69 11.56 24.36
N GLU A 203 20.01 10.85 25.45
CA GLU A 203 19.03 10.25 26.38
C GLU A 203 17.98 9.33 25.69
N THR A 204 18.44 8.46 24.82
CA THR A 204 17.56 7.46 24.17
C THR A 204 17.19 6.35 25.14
N GLU A 205 15.89 6.09 25.31
CA GLU A 205 15.35 5.01 26.15
C GLU A 205 14.42 4.11 25.34
N VAL A 206 14.49 2.80 25.63
CA VAL A 206 13.51 1.81 25.12
C VAL A 206 12.32 1.83 26.06
N THR A 207 11.13 2.07 25.51
CA THR A 207 9.90 2.25 26.31
C THR A 207 9.03 1.01 26.36
N GLY A 208 9.37 -0.05 25.66
CA GLY A 208 8.61 -1.29 25.43
C GLY A 208 7.95 -1.91 26.67
N LYS A 209 7.02 -1.20 27.31
CA LYS A 209 6.15 -1.69 28.38
C LYS A 209 4.73 -1.86 27.84
N THR A 210 4.11 -2.97 28.19
CA THR A 210 2.70 -3.22 27.88
C THR A 210 1.85 -2.03 28.31
N GLY A 211 1.28 -1.29 27.36
CA GLY A 211 0.41 -0.15 27.63
C GLY A 211 1.01 1.24 27.37
N ASP A 212 2.17 1.34 26.74
CA ASP A 212 2.85 2.61 26.40
C ASP A 212 2.29 3.37 25.19
N GLY A 213 1.20 2.88 24.59
CA GLY A 213 0.57 3.52 23.43
C GLY A 213 1.26 3.24 22.11
N GLY A 214 2.19 2.27 22.04
CA GLY A 214 2.92 1.90 20.83
C GLY A 214 4.12 2.79 20.54
N VAL A 215 4.73 3.36 21.59
CA VAL A 215 5.99 4.08 21.49
C VAL A 215 7.15 3.12 21.79
N ASP A 216 7.97 2.82 20.81
CA ASP A 216 9.02 1.81 20.89
C ASP A 216 10.34 2.38 21.42
N ALA A 217 10.64 3.65 21.14
CA ALA A 217 11.80 4.36 21.68
C ALA A 217 11.58 5.89 21.68
N THR A 218 12.23 6.57 22.60
CA THR A 218 12.28 8.05 22.66
C THR A 218 13.71 8.53 22.77
N GLY A 219 13.98 9.75 22.28
CA GLY A 219 15.27 10.43 22.41
C GLY A 219 15.10 11.94 22.32
N ILE A 220 16.01 12.69 22.93
CA ILE A 220 16.09 14.15 22.91
C ILE A 220 17.35 14.58 22.15
#